data_2c904c6e6ecb31285723ecfd78b12693
#
_entry.id   2c904c6e6ecb31285723ecfd78b12693
#
_cell.length_a   1.000
_cell.length_b   1.000
_cell.length_c   1.000
_cell.angle_alpha   90.00
_cell.angle_beta   90.00
_cell.angle_gamma   90.00
#
_symmetry.space_group_name_H-M   'P 1'
#
loop_
_entity.id
_entity.type
_entity.pdbx_description
1 polymer ?
#
loop_
_entity_poly.entity_id
_entity_poly.type
_entity_poly.pdbx_seq_one_letter_code
_entity_poly.pdbx_strand_id
1 'polypeptide(L)'
;MSMQALHALRSLYFISSRIGQNSSSQHMFVTLTAVDILAQYPALAENLLRSIQPNDMCQIPAHPHERCLDLFFLNTAELFTIVLSPEASEELLVTAAMPYLAAGANKHLLEIFEAAHSVVLAVFAIPRNGTIAAKHLPFYIDNLFAVRINPFIPIHAT
;
A
#
# COMPACT_ATOMS: atom_id res chain seq x y z
N MET A 1 -20.60 -2.68 -10.20
CA MET A 1 -19.86 -3.87 -10.64
C MET A 1 -18.37 -3.76 -10.33
N SER A 2 -17.63 -2.71 -10.72
CA SER A 2 -16.18 -2.58 -10.48
C SER A 2 -15.77 -2.61 -9.00
N MET A 3 -16.49 -1.92 -8.11
CA MET A 3 -16.26 -2.02 -6.66
C MET A 3 -16.43 -3.45 -6.14
N GLN A 4 -17.49 -4.15 -6.58
CA GLN A 4 -17.73 -5.54 -6.17
C GLN A 4 -16.62 -6.48 -6.65
N ALA A 5 -16.08 -6.26 -7.84
CA ALA A 5 -14.93 -7.01 -8.34
C ALA A 5 -13.71 -6.84 -7.44
N LEU A 6 -13.37 -5.61 -7.05
CA LEU A 6 -12.24 -5.35 -6.15
C LEU A 6 -12.47 -5.89 -4.74
N HIS A 7 -13.69 -5.84 -4.21
CA HIS A 7 -14.02 -6.51 -2.95
C HIS A 7 -13.87 -8.05 -3.03
N ALA A 8 -14.29 -8.67 -4.13
CA ALA A 8 -14.08 -10.09 -4.34
C ALA A 8 -12.59 -10.45 -4.45
N LEU A 9 -11.80 -9.65 -5.18
CA LEU A 9 -10.36 -9.84 -5.29
C LEU A 9 -9.66 -9.67 -3.93
N ARG A 10 -10.07 -8.68 -3.13
CA ARG A 10 -9.58 -8.52 -1.75
C ARG A 10 -9.83 -9.77 -0.92
N SER A 11 -11.03 -10.32 -0.97
CA SER A 11 -11.40 -11.52 -0.20
C SER A 11 -10.60 -12.76 -0.61
N LEU A 12 -10.20 -12.83 -1.88
CA LEU A 12 -9.41 -13.94 -2.44
C LEU A 12 -7.90 -13.69 -2.40
N TYR A 13 -7.45 -12.50 -2.02
CA TYR A 13 -6.05 -12.07 -2.16
C TYR A 13 -5.09 -12.96 -1.37
N PHE A 14 -5.46 -13.36 -0.17
CA PHE A 14 -4.64 -14.27 0.64
C PHE A 14 -4.41 -15.63 -0.03
N ILE A 15 -5.40 -16.11 -0.75
CA ILE A 15 -5.31 -17.38 -1.49
C ILE A 15 -4.52 -17.17 -2.79
N SER A 16 -4.86 -16.13 -3.55
CA SER A 16 -4.24 -15.85 -4.85
C SER A 16 -2.76 -15.52 -4.74
N SER A 17 -2.32 -14.84 -3.69
CA SER A 17 -0.91 -14.55 -3.43
C SER A 17 -0.06 -15.81 -3.21
N ARG A 18 -0.69 -16.95 -2.88
CA ARG A 18 -0.02 -18.23 -2.63
C ARG A 18 -0.10 -19.24 -3.77
N ILE A 19 -0.99 -19.03 -4.74
CA ILE A 19 -1.23 -20.01 -5.83
C ILE A 19 -0.22 -19.87 -6.99
N GLY A 20 0.61 -18.81 -6.99
CA GLY A 20 1.69 -18.65 -7.97
C GLY A 20 1.28 -17.89 -9.25
N GLN A 21 2.27 -17.71 -10.12
CA GLN A 21 2.24 -16.73 -11.23
C GLN A 21 1.16 -16.96 -12.31
N ASN A 22 0.58 -18.12 -12.45
CA ASN A 22 -0.38 -18.42 -13.53
C ASN A 22 -1.77 -17.80 -13.33
N SER A 23 -2.14 -17.42 -12.11
CA SER A 23 -3.37 -16.67 -11.84
C SER A 23 -3.16 -15.14 -11.89
N SER A 24 -1.90 -14.69 -11.93
CA SER A 24 -1.52 -13.29 -11.83
C SER A 24 -2.02 -12.42 -12.98
N SER A 25 -1.99 -12.92 -14.23
CA SER A 25 -2.39 -12.12 -15.40
C SER A 25 -3.89 -11.81 -15.45
N GLN A 26 -4.72 -12.78 -15.12
CA GLN A 26 -6.18 -12.58 -15.06
C GLN A 26 -6.58 -11.69 -13.90
N HIS A 27 -5.98 -11.90 -12.73
CA HIS A 27 -6.16 -11.05 -11.56
C HIS A 27 -5.76 -9.61 -11.86
N MET A 28 -4.58 -9.41 -12.46
CA MET A 28 -4.09 -8.10 -12.87
C MET A 28 -5.03 -7.43 -13.88
N PHE A 29 -5.49 -8.16 -14.89
CA PHE A 29 -6.43 -7.63 -15.89
C PHE A 29 -7.74 -7.14 -15.25
N VAL A 30 -8.34 -7.93 -14.36
CA VAL A 30 -9.58 -7.55 -13.67
C VAL A 30 -9.34 -6.35 -12.76
N THR A 31 -8.23 -6.34 -12.02
CA THR A 31 -7.84 -5.23 -11.14
C THR A 31 -7.70 -3.93 -11.94
N LEU A 32 -6.86 -3.93 -12.99
CA LEU A 32 -6.60 -2.73 -13.78
C LEU A 32 -7.87 -2.24 -14.49
N THR A 33 -8.68 -3.15 -15.05
CA THR A 33 -9.96 -2.77 -15.68
C THR A 33 -10.92 -2.12 -14.66
N ALA A 34 -11.01 -2.66 -13.45
CA ALA A 34 -11.86 -2.10 -12.40
C ALA A 34 -11.34 -0.73 -11.93
N VAL A 35 -10.01 -0.58 -11.81
CA VAL A 35 -9.34 0.68 -11.46
C VAL A 35 -9.59 1.74 -12.54
N ASP A 36 -9.38 1.42 -13.80
CA ASP A 36 -9.59 2.35 -14.92
C ASP A 36 -11.02 2.91 -14.96
N ILE A 37 -12.01 2.07 -14.67
CA ILE A 37 -13.41 2.49 -14.60
C ILE A 37 -13.63 3.40 -13.37
N LEU A 38 -13.12 3.04 -12.21
CA LEU A 38 -13.32 3.79 -10.96
C LEU A 38 -12.54 5.11 -10.94
N ALA A 39 -11.38 5.16 -11.59
CA ALA A 39 -10.56 6.37 -11.69
C ALA A 39 -11.28 7.50 -12.45
N GLN A 40 -12.29 7.20 -13.24
CA GLN A 40 -13.14 8.22 -13.87
C GLN A 40 -14.09 8.90 -12.88
N TYR A 41 -14.24 8.33 -11.69
CA TYR A 41 -15.18 8.80 -10.65
C TYR A 41 -14.45 8.91 -9.30
N PRO A 42 -13.70 10.01 -9.03
CA PRO A 42 -12.87 10.16 -7.84
C PRO A 42 -13.59 9.86 -6.51
N ALA A 43 -14.84 10.30 -6.38
CA ALA A 43 -15.63 10.02 -5.19
C ALA A 43 -15.92 8.52 -4.98
N LEU A 44 -16.08 7.75 -6.05
CA LEU A 44 -16.26 6.29 -5.94
C LEU A 44 -14.93 5.59 -5.63
N ALA A 45 -13.81 6.08 -6.17
CA ALA A 45 -12.49 5.58 -5.85
C ALA A 45 -12.18 5.79 -4.35
N GLU A 46 -12.43 6.99 -3.83
CA GLU A 46 -12.27 7.29 -2.40
C GLU A 46 -13.17 6.41 -1.52
N ASN A 47 -14.45 6.29 -1.86
CA ASN A 47 -15.38 5.41 -1.13
C ASN A 47 -14.94 3.95 -1.13
N LEU A 48 -14.41 3.44 -2.24
CA LEU A 48 -13.82 2.11 -2.29
C LEU A 48 -12.67 1.99 -1.30
N LEU A 49 -11.69 2.90 -1.36
CA LEU A 49 -10.52 2.86 -0.48
C LEU A 49 -10.92 2.91 0.99
N ARG A 50 -11.86 3.79 1.37
CA ARG A 50 -12.41 3.83 2.74
C ARG A 50 -13.08 2.52 3.15
N SER A 51 -13.70 1.79 2.22
CA SER A 51 -14.35 0.50 2.51
C SER A 51 -13.38 -0.66 2.66
N ILE A 52 -12.16 -0.56 2.12
CA ILE A 52 -11.14 -1.61 2.16
C ILE A 52 -9.91 -1.24 3.00
N GLN A 53 -9.88 -0.06 3.61
CA GLN A 53 -8.76 0.42 4.41
C GLN A 53 -8.43 -0.53 5.57
N PRO A 54 -7.20 -0.47 6.11
CA PRO A 54 -6.81 -1.17 7.33
C PRO A 54 -7.74 -0.85 8.50
N ASN A 55 -7.99 -1.83 9.36
CA ASN A 55 -8.82 -1.63 10.55
C ASN A 55 -8.16 -0.65 11.55
N ASP A 56 -6.85 -0.69 11.64
CA ASP A 56 -6.03 0.27 12.40
C ASP A 56 -4.88 0.75 11.52
N MET A 57 -4.92 2.02 11.13
CA MET A 57 -3.90 2.63 10.28
C MET A 57 -2.65 3.06 11.05
N CYS A 58 -2.64 2.93 12.37
CA CYS A 58 -1.51 3.33 13.20
C CYS A 58 -0.63 2.17 13.64
N GLN A 59 -1.06 0.93 13.43
CA GLN A 59 -0.37 -0.26 13.91
C GLN A 59 -0.29 -1.35 12.84
N ILE A 60 0.81 -2.11 12.89
CA ILE A 60 0.96 -3.30 12.05
C ILE A 60 0.19 -4.45 12.70
N PRO A 61 -0.77 -5.07 12.00
CA PRO A 61 -1.51 -6.20 12.54
C PRO A 61 -0.61 -7.37 12.89
N ALA A 62 -0.89 -8.01 14.02
CA ALA A 62 -0.17 -9.23 14.43
C ALA A 62 -0.47 -10.41 13.51
N HIS A 63 -1.71 -10.50 13.01
CA HIS A 63 -2.15 -11.63 12.20
C HIS A 63 -1.72 -11.51 10.74
N PRO A 64 -1.10 -12.55 10.13
CA PRO A 64 -0.62 -12.51 8.74
C PRO A 64 -1.72 -12.24 7.70
N HIS A 65 -2.94 -12.69 7.95
CA HIS A 65 -4.06 -12.45 7.06
C HIS A 65 -4.42 -10.96 6.97
N GLU A 66 -4.44 -10.26 8.10
CA GLU A 66 -4.70 -8.81 8.13
C GLU A 66 -3.61 -8.04 7.41
N ARG A 67 -2.32 -8.39 7.63
CA ARG A 67 -1.20 -7.81 6.86
C ARG A 67 -1.31 -8.05 5.35
N CYS A 68 -1.85 -9.20 4.95
CA CYS A 68 -2.11 -9.48 3.54
C CYS A 68 -3.23 -8.57 2.96
N LEU A 69 -4.23 -8.23 3.76
CA LEU A 69 -5.28 -7.28 3.37
C LEU A 69 -4.75 -5.85 3.30
N ASP A 70 -3.82 -5.47 4.18
CA ASP A 70 -3.16 -4.18 4.14
C ASP A 70 -2.24 -4.07 2.91
N LEU A 71 -1.54 -5.14 2.54
CA LEU A 71 -0.79 -5.22 1.29
C LEU A 71 -1.71 -5.02 0.06
N PHE A 72 -2.86 -5.68 0.04
CA PHE A 72 -3.85 -5.48 -1.01
C PHE A 72 -4.33 -4.02 -1.07
N PHE A 73 -4.59 -3.43 0.11
CA PHE A 73 -4.99 -2.03 0.19
C PHE A 73 -3.93 -1.11 -0.39
N LEU A 74 -2.66 -1.23 0.02
CA LEU A 74 -1.57 -0.38 -0.45
C LEU A 74 -1.37 -0.50 -1.96
N ASN A 75 -1.31 -1.72 -2.50
CA ASN A 75 -1.16 -1.96 -3.94
C ASN A 75 -2.35 -1.41 -4.75
N THR A 76 -3.56 -1.46 -4.20
CA THR A 76 -4.75 -0.91 -4.85
C THR A 76 -4.78 0.61 -4.76
N ALA A 77 -4.43 1.16 -3.60
CA ALA A 77 -4.45 2.60 -3.33
C ALA A 77 -3.42 3.36 -4.18
N GLU A 78 -2.25 2.78 -4.45
CA GLU A 78 -1.24 3.35 -5.34
C GLU A 78 -1.82 3.70 -6.71
N LEU A 79 -2.69 2.85 -7.25
CA LEU A 79 -3.29 3.03 -8.56
C LEU A 79 -4.29 4.21 -8.61
N PHE A 80 -4.77 4.68 -7.47
CA PHE A 80 -5.70 5.79 -7.36
C PHE A 80 -5.06 7.13 -6.97
N THR A 81 -3.76 7.18 -6.72
CA THR A 81 -3.06 8.39 -6.26
C THR A 81 -3.32 9.62 -7.12
N ILE A 82 -3.42 9.44 -8.45
CA ILE A 82 -3.63 10.54 -9.40
C ILE A 82 -5.03 11.17 -9.26
N VAL A 83 -6.03 10.43 -8.84
CA VAL A 83 -7.43 10.88 -8.84
C VAL A 83 -7.91 11.36 -7.47
N LEU A 84 -7.24 10.97 -6.39
CA LEU A 84 -7.59 11.37 -5.03
C LEU A 84 -7.25 12.82 -4.75
N SER A 85 -8.01 13.47 -3.87
CA SER A 85 -7.65 14.78 -3.33
C SER A 85 -6.38 14.70 -2.46
N PRO A 86 -5.66 15.81 -2.23
CA PRO A 86 -4.54 15.82 -1.31
C PRO A 86 -4.91 15.31 0.08
N GLU A 87 -6.04 15.76 0.61
CA GLU A 87 -6.53 15.37 1.93
C GLU A 87 -6.79 13.87 2.03
N ALA A 88 -7.47 13.29 1.03
CA ALA A 88 -7.71 11.85 0.98
C ALA A 88 -6.39 11.06 0.78
N SER A 89 -5.46 11.58 0.00
CA SER A 89 -4.14 10.97 -0.18
C SER A 89 -3.34 10.93 1.13
N GLU A 90 -3.37 11.99 1.91
CA GLU A 90 -2.69 12.03 3.22
C GLU A 90 -3.39 11.11 4.22
N GLU A 91 -4.70 11.27 4.38
CA GLU A 91 -5.50 10.54 5.37
C GLU A 91 -5.47 9.03 5.15
N LEU A 92 -5.68 8.57 3.91
CA LEU A 92 -5.81 7.15 3.61
C LEU A 92 -4.49 6.49 3.25
N LEU A 93 -3.67 7.11 2.37
CA LEU A 93 -2.52 6.45 1.79
C LEU A 93 -1.27 6.63 2.65
N VAL A 94 -0.93 7.87 2.95
CA VAL A 94 0.28 8.15 3.75
C VAL A 94 0.12 7.55 5.15
N THR A 95 -1.02 7.76 5.80
CA THR A 95 -1.27 7.25 7.16
C THR A 95 -1.17 5.72 7.21
N ALA A 96 -1.73 4.99 6.24
CA ALA A 96 -1.66 3.53 6.21
C ALA A 96 -0.25 2.99 5.91
N ALA A 97 0.57 3.74 5.18
CA ALA A 97 1.94 3.34 4.85
C ALA A 97 2.94 3.57 6.00
N MET A 98 2.72 4.58 6.84
CA MET A 98 3.66 5.03 7.87
C MET A 98 4.13 3.94 8.85
N PRO A 99 3.27 3.07 9.41
CA PRO A 99 3.72 2.01 10.32
C PRO A 99 4.69 1.03 9.67
N TYR A 100 4.48 0.72 8.40
CA TYR A 100 5.34 -0.19 7.65
C TYR A 100 6.69 0.42 7.32
N LEU A 101 6.73 1.72 6.99
CA LEU A 101 7.98 2.46 6.80
C LEU A 101 8.79 2.53 8.10
N ALA A 102 8.12 2.78 9.24
CA ALA A 102 8.76 2.85 10.56
C ALA A 102 9.31 1.49 11.02
N ALA A 103 8.66 0.37 10.64
CA ALA A 103 9.12 -0.96 11.00
C ALA A 103 10.39 -1.39 10.24
N GLY A 104 10.70 -0.73 9.14
CA GLY A 104 11.88 -1.03 8.31
C GLY A 104 11.76 -2.35 7.53
N ALA A 105 12.83 -2.69 6.84
CA ALA A 105 12.91 -3.87 5.96
C ALA A 105 13.05 -5.19 6.76
N ASN A 106 12.02 -5.54 7.53
CA ASN A 106 11.93 -6.84 8.16
C ASN A 106 11.61 -7.91 7.08
N LYS A 107 12.32 -9.04 7.09
CA LYS A 107 12.13 -10.13 6.12
C LYS A 107 10.67 -10.59 5.97
N HIS A 108 9.91 -10.57 7.07
CA HIS A 108 8.49 -10.96 7.07
C HIS A 108 7.53 -9.85 6.63
N LEU A 109 8.02 -8.63 6.44
CA LEU A 109 7.27 -7.46 6.06
C LEU A 109 7.76 -6.84 4.75
N LEU A 110 8.71 -7.50 4.06
CA LEU A 110 9.40 -6.91 2.90
C LEU A 110 8.42 -6.46 1.81
N GLU A 111 7.52 -7.32 1.40
CA GLU A 111 6.55 -7.00 0.33
C GLU A 111 5.66 -5.81 0.68
N ILE A 112 5.17 -5.75 1.93
CA ILE A 112 4.30 -4.65 2.36
C ILE A 112 5.10 -3.38 2.63
N PHE A 113 6.35 -3.50 3.07
CA PHE A 113 7.28 -2.39 3.18
C PHE A 113 7.57 -1.76 1.81
N GLU A 114 7.83 -2.57 0.78
CA GLU A 114 8.02 -2.11 -0.60
C GLU A 114 6.75 -1.43 -1.14
N ALA A 115 5.57 -2.01 -0.90
CA ALA A 115 4.30 -1.40 -1.28
C ALA A 115 4.07 -0.05 -0.56
N ALA A 116 4.41 0.05 0.73
CA ALA A 116 4.31 1.30 1.48
C ALA A 116 5.24 2.39 0.90
N HIS A 117 6.47 2.03 0.52
CA HIS A 117 7.38 2.95 -0.19
C HIS A 117 6.79 3.41 -1.51
N SER A 118 6.29 2.48 -2.33
CA SER A 118 5.70 2.78 -3.64
C SER A 118 4.55 3.78 -3.53
N VAL A 119 3.62 3.53 -2.61
CA VAL A 119 2.48 4.42 -2.34
C VAL A 119 2.94 5.83 -1.94
N VAL A 120 3.85 5.95 -0.98
CA VAL A 120 4.30 7.26 -0.50
C VAL A 120 5.04 8.03 -1.59
N LEU A 121 5.89 7.37 -2.37
CA LEU A 121 6.57 8.00 -3.51
C LEU A 121 5.58 8.42 -4.59
N ALA A 122 4.56 7.61 -4.88
CA ALA A 122 3.51 7.97 -5.83
C ALA A 122 2.72 9.20 -5.37
N VAL A 123 2.40 9.31 -4.07
CA VAL A 123 1.76 10.51 -3.50
C VAL A 123 2.67 11.73 -3.61
N PHE A 124 3.97 11.61 -3.29
CA PHE A 124 4.93 12.72 -3.35
C PHE A 124 5.22 13.19 -4.77
N ALA A 125 5.13 12.31 -5.76
CA ALA A 125 5.35 12.63 -7.16
C ALA A 125 4.27 13.55 -7.77
N ILE A 126 3.11 13.70 -7.10
CA ILE A 126 2.01 14.50 -7.62
C ILE A 126 2.20 15.97 -7.20
N PRO A 127 2.30 16.93 -8.16
CA PRO A 127 2.60 18.34 -7.83
C PRO A 127 1.63 18.99 -6.84
N ARG A 128 0.33 18.67 -6.90
CA ARG A 128 -0.66 19.19 -5.96
C ARG A 128 -0.47 18.72 -4.52
N ASN A 129 0.30 17.68 -4.29
CA ASN A 129 0.62 17.10 -2.98
C ASN A 129 1.92 17.68 -2.37
N GLY A 130 2.46 18.77 -2.91
CA GLY A 130 3.74 19.34 -2.47
C GLY A 130 3.80 19.66 -0.97
N THR A 131 2.68 20.10 -0.37
CA THR A 131 2.58 20.34 1.08
C THR A 131 2.66 19.06 1.89
N ILE A 132 2.04 17.98 1.40
CA ILE A 132 2.11 16.64 2.02
C ILE A 132 3.54 16.12 1.94
N ALA A 133 4.16 16.23 0.76
CA ALA A 133 5.55 15.84 0.58
C ALA A 133 6.47 16.61 1.53
N ALA A 134 6.36 17.93 1.62
CA ALA A 134 7.17 18.74 2.53
C ALA A 134 6.98 18.36 4.02
N LYS A 135 5.76 17.99 4.43
CA LYS A 135 5.43 17.58 5.79
C LYS A 135 6.03 16.22 6.15
N HIS A 136 5.93 15.25 5.26
CA HIS A 136 6.27 13.85 5.54
C HIS A 136 7.66 13.42 5.07
N LEU A 137 8.31 14.22 4.20
CA LEU A 137 9.63 13.90 3.65
C LEU A 137 10.71 13.71 4.73
N PRO A 138 10.81 14.51 5.79
CA PRO A 138 11.81 14.29 6.84
C PRO A 138 11.68 12.91 7.47
N PHE A 139 10.48 12.53 7.89
CA PHE A 139 10.20 11.20 8.43
C PHE A 139 10.55 10.08 7.44
N TYR A 140 10.17 10.26 6.18
CA TYR A 140 10.46 9.28 5.12
C TYR A 140 11.97 9.08 4.94
N ILE A 141 12.74 10.17 4.88
CA ILE A 141 14.20 10.13 4.74
C ILE A 141 14.84 9.46 5.96
N ASP A 142 14.43 9.82 7.18
CA ASP A 142 14.98 9.25 8.41
C ASP A 142 14.80 7.73 8.44
N ASN A 143 13.64 7.22 8.07
CA ASN A 143 13.38 5.78 8.01
C ASN A 143 14.17 5.09 6.88
N LEU A 144 14.34 5.73 5.73
CA LEU A 144 15.12 5.20 4.62
C LEU A 144 16.59 5.01 5.02
N PHE A 145 17.16 5.95 5.79
CA PHE A 145 18.54 5.85 6.29
C PHE A 145 18.67 4.90 7.49
N ALA A 146 17.67 4.81 8.36
CA ALA A 146 17.66 3.86 9.47
C ALA A 146 17.78 2.41 8.99
N VAL A 147 17.15 2.07 7.88
CA VAL A 147 17.26 0.74 7.25
C VAL A 147 18.71 0.45 6.79
N ARG A 148 19.47 1.47 6.37
CA ARG A 148 20.86 1.30 5.94
C ARG A 148 21.85 1.13 7.09
N ILE A 149 21.53 1.60 8.29
CA ILE A 149 22.42 1.57 9.46
C ILE A 149 22.37 0.21 10.17
N ASN A 150 21.43 -0.66 9.82
CA ASN A 150 21.36 -2.03 10.31
C ASN A 150 21.74 -3.05 9.20
N PRO A 151 23.00 -3.02 8.68
CA PRO A 151 23.45 -4.03 7.75
C PRO A 151 23.73 -5.28 8.55
N PHE A 152 22.93 -6.34 8.35
CA PHE A 152 23.30 -7.72 8.62
C PHE A 152 24.08 -7.94 9.92
N ILE A 153 23.41 -8.44 10.93
CA ILE A 153 24.10 -9.28 11.91
C ILE A 153 24.60 -10.48 11.11
N PRO A 154 25.93 -10.65 10.93
CA PRO A 154 26.45 -11.84 10.30
C PRO A 154 26.09 -13.04 11.17
N ILE A 155 25.35 -13.97 10.63
CA ILE A 155 25.21 -15.29 11.20
C ILE A 155 26.57 -15.95 11.01
N HIS A 156 27.47 -15.79 11.96
CA HIS A 156 28.64 -16.63 12.07
C HIS A 156 28.54 -17.42 13.36
N ALA A 157 28.29 -18.68 13.13
CA ALA A 157 29.11 -19.84 13.53
C ALA A 157 29.12 -20.14 15.04
N THR A 158 28.48 -21.16 15.41
CA THR A 158 29.16 -22.43 15.82
C THR A 158 28.20 -23.56 15.72
#